data_4dbb5352cc79e8b59a31beb8f23a4f97
#
_entry.id   4dbb5352cc79e8b59a31beb8f23a4f97
#
_cell.length_a   1.000
_cell.length_b   1.000
_cell.length_c   1.000
_cell.angle_alpha   90.00
_cell.angle_beta   90.00
_cell.angle_gamma   90.00
#
_symmetry.space_group_name_H-M   'P 1'
#
loop_
_entity.id
_entity.type
_entity.pdbx_description
1 polymer ?
#
loop_
_entity_poly.entity_id
_entity_poly.type
_entity_poly.pdbx_seq_one_letter_code
_entity_poly.pdbx_strand_id
1 'polypeptide(L)'
;MQRFIDAIMSGRMQPGQRLASEVQLAADFQISRNILREAMKTLEVLSIIEIYHGKGTYVSQYAKERIANIDFVRILACNQTVSELLETRIVIEPGLAEFAAQRRTAEDIEMMWADVGNMMQNYDDERRNNSAFHLIVARASHCSVLPQYLETVFKRLQYSDYGDFTSQLTDRSIQNEIKEHQKIIECIIDRDGKGAKNLMYQHLVNRYNLIQSFNNGK
;
A
#
# COMPACT_ATOMS: atom_id res chain seq x y z
N MET A 1 -12.11 -11.69 18.66
CA MET A 1 -11.99 -10.68 17.61
C MET A 1 -12.31 -11.28 16.23
N GLN A 2 -11.60 -12.31 15.76
CA GLN A 2 -11.81 -12.90 14.41
C GLN A 2 -13.28 -13.23 14.10
N ARG A 3 -13.99 -13.84 15.02
CA ARG A 3 -15.42 -14.17 14.84
C ARG A 3 -16.34 -12.96 14.59
N PHE A 4 -16.01 -11.78 15.16
CA PHE A 4 -16.71 -10.52 14.85
C PHE A 4 -16.41 -10.06 13.44
N ILE A 5 -15.13 -10.10 13.04
CA ILE A 5 -14.67 -9.76 11.70
C ILE A 5 -15.39 -10.62 10.66
N ASP A 6 -15.42 -11.94 10.87
CA ASP A 6 -16.10 -12.90 9.99
C ASP A 6 -17.62 -12.65 9.91
N ALA A 7 -18.24 -12.26 11.03
CA ALA A 7 -19.66 -11.97 11.06
C ALA A 7 -20.00 -10.68 10.27
N ILE A 8 -19.15 -9.66 10.36
CA ILE A 8 -19.32 -8.39 9.61
C ILE A 8 -19.02 -8.59 8.13
N MET A 9 -17.92 -9.27 7.79
CA MET A 9 -17.52 -9.49 6.39
C MET A 9 -18.51 -10.41 5.65
N SER A 10 -19.03 -11.44 6.32
CA SER A 10 -20.08 -12.31 5.75
C SER A 10 -21.48 -11.67 5.70
N GLY A 11 -21.65 -10.47 6.28
CA GLY A 11 -22.93 -9.79 6.31
C GLY A 11 -23.91 -10.29 7.38
N ARG A 12 -23.52 -11.20 8.27
CA ARG A 12 -24.33 -11.62 9.44
C ARG A 12 -24.52 -10.48 10.45
N MET A 13 -23.54 -9.57 10.51
CA MET A 13 -23.63 -8.30 11.22
C MET A 13 -23.51 -7.17 10.19
N GLN A 14 -24.52 -6.31 10.10
CA GLN A 14 -24.58 -5.25 9.09
C GLN A 14 -23.98 -3.93 9.62
N PRO A 15 -23.33 -3.11 8.78
CA PRO A 15 -22.98 -1.74 9.13
C PRO A 15 -24.20 -0.97 9.66
N GLY A 16 -24.03 -0.23 10.77
CA GLY A 16 -25.11 0.47 11.47
C GLY A 16 -25.99 -0.40 12.36
N GLN A 17 -25.83 -1.72 12.32
CA GLN A 17 -26.63 -2.63 13.15
C GLN A 17 -26.27 -2.47 14.63
N ARG A 18 -27.30 -2.41 15.48
CA ARG A 18 -27.14 -2.50 16.93
C ARG A 18 -26.75 -3.92 17.33
N LEU A 19 -25.69 -4.04 18.11
CA LEU A 19 -25.22 -5.32 18.65
C LEU A 19 -26.13 -5.77 19.82
N ALA A 20 -26.21 -7.07 20.00
CA ALA A 20 -26.82 -7.67 21.19
C ALA A 20 -26.02 -7.31 22.45
N SER A 21 -26.60 -7.55 23.64
CA SER A 21 -25.93 -7.29 24.90
C SER A 21 -24.64 -8.13 25.03
N GLU A 22 -23.67 -7.65 25.81
CA GLU A 22 -22.43 -8.40 26.09
C GLU A 22 -22.71 -9.82 26.61
N VAL A 23 -23.78 -9.98 27.40
CA VAL A 23 -24.21 -11.28 27.93
C VAL A 23 -24.60 -12.22 26.79
N GLN A 24 -25.43 -11.73 25.88
CA GLN A 24 -25.90 -12.51 24.73
C GLN A 24 -24.75 -12.82 23.76
N LEU A 25 -23.93 -11.80 23.43
CA LEU A 25 -22.77 -11.99 22.54
C LEU A 25 -21.75 -12.99 23.11
N ALA A 26 -21.50 -12.96 24.43
CA ALA A 26 -20.61 -13.91 25.07
C ALA A 26 -21.15 -15.35 24.97
N ALA A 27 -22.47 -15.52 25.11
CA ALA A 27 -23.12 -16.81 24.92
C ALA A 27 -23.06 -17.27 23.47
N ASP A 28 -23.42 -16.40 22.51
CA ASP A 28 -23.43 -16.72 21.06
C ASP A 28 -22.03 -17.09 20.54
N PHE A 29 -21.00 -16.42 21.05
CA PHE A 29 -19.61 -16.71 20.68
C PHE A 29 -18.95 -17.79 21.55
N GLN A 30 -19.64 -18.31 22.58
CA GLN A 30 -19.14 -19.30 23.52
C GLN A 30 -17.78 -18.90 24.15
N ILE A 31 -17.72 -17.66 24.63
CA ILE A 31 -16.52 -17.09 25.30
C ILE A 31 -16.91 -16.45 26.63
N SER A 32 -15.91 -16.25 27.51
CA SER A 32 -16.15 -15.53 28.76
C SER A 32 -16.42 -14.04 28.50
N ARG A 33 -17.18 -13.40 29.41
CA ARG A 33 -17.47 -11.95 29.34
C ARG A 33 -16.20 -11.09 29.34
N ASN A 34 -15.17 -11.51 30.06
CA ASN A 34 -13.90 -10.78 30.12
C ASN A 34 -13.19 -10.80 28.75
N ILE A 35 -13.14 -11.97 28.11
CA ILE A 35 -12.57 -12.11 26.75
C ILE A 35 -13.40 -11.27 25.75
N LEU A 36 -14.72 -11.28 25.87
CA LEU A 36 -15.59 -10.47 25.02
C LEU A 36 -15.27 -8.97 25.18
N ARG A 37 -15.20 -8.47 26.44
CA ARG A 37 -14.93 -7.06 26.71
C ARG A 37 -13.60 -6.59 26.15
N GLU A 38 -12.56 -7.38 26.29
CA GLU A 38 -11.25 -7.03 25.69
C GLU A 38 -11.32 -7.01 24.15
N ALA A 39 -12.04 -7.97 23.55
CA ALA A 39 -12.27 -7.94 22.10
C ALA A 39 -13.07 -6.71 21.67
N MET A 40 -14.13 -6.32 22.41
CA MET A 40 -14.93 -5.14 22.10
C MET A 40 -14.16 -3.84 22.26
N LYS A 41 -13.34 -3.69 23.31
CA LYS A 41 -12.42 -2.54 23.44
C LYS A 41 -11.50 -2.40 22.22
N THR A 42 -10.94 -3.53 21.79
CA THR A 42 -10.06 -3.54 20.59
C THR A 42 -10.84 -3.13 19.35
N LEU A 43 -12.03 -3.67 19.15
CA LEU A 43 -12.89 -3.31 18.02
C LEU A 43 -13.35 -1.83 18.04
N GLU A 44 -13.55 -1.25 19.23
CA GLU A 44 -13.86 0.16 19.43
C GLU A 44 -12.64 1.04 19.07
N VAL A 45 -11.45 0.72 19.58
CA VAL A 45 -10.19 1.41 19.23
C VAL A 45 -9.95 1.39 17.73
N LEU A 46 -10.23 0.27 17.08
CA LEU A 46 -10.15 0.13 15.62
C LEU A 46 -11.34 0.77 14.89
N SER A 47 -12.27 1.37 15.65
CA SER A 47 -13.49 2.01 15.14
C SER A 47 -14.36 1.07 14.26
N ILE A 48 -14.27 -0.24 14.48
CA ILE A 48 -15.13 -1.23 13.82
C ILE A 48 -16.52 -1.25 14.48
N ILE A 49 -16.57 -0.96 15.78
CA ILE A 49 -17.80 -0.73 16.53
C ILE A 49 -17.78 0.65 17.16
N GLU A 50 -18.95 1.16 17.48
CA GLU A 50 -19.17 2.47 18.10
C GLU A 50 -20.06 2.28 19.33
N ILE A 51 -19.60 2.80 20.50
CA ILE A 51 -20.33 2.71 21.76
C ILE A 51 -21.01 4.05 22.02
N TYR A 52 -22.33 4.04 22.06
CA TYR A 52 -23.12 5.22 22.42
C TYR A 52 -23.67 5.04 23.85
N HIS A 53 -23.20 5.86 24.80
CA HIS A 53 -23.62 5.81 26.20
C HIS A 53 -25.15 5.88 26.31
N GLY A 54 -25.74 4.92 27.01
CA GLY A 54 -27.19 4.80 27.17
C GLY A 54 -27.96 4.30 25.95
N LYS A 55 -27.38 4.20 24.77
CA LYS A 55 -28.00 3.76 23.52
C LYS A 55 -27.59 2.37 23.06
N GLY A 56 -26.39 1.95 23.46
CA GLY A 56 -25.83 0.63 23.12
C GLY A 56 -24.63 0.68 22.17
N THR A 57 -24.22 -0.48 21.70
CA THR A 57 -23.10 -0.67 20.80
C THR A 57 -23.61 -0.98 19.39
N TYR A 58 -22.94 -0.42 18.39
CA TYR A 58 -23.34 -0.53 16.98
C TYR A 58 -22.13 -0.92 16.14
N VAL A 59 -22.38 -1.63 15.05
CA VAL A 59 -21.37 -1.84 14.00
C VAL A 59 -21.16 -0.51 13.27
N SER A 60 -19.92 -0.05 13.13
CA SER A 60 -19.63 1.19 12.41
C SER A 60 -20.09 1.10 10.95
N GLN A 61 -20.55 2.20 10.37
CA GLN A 61 -20.90 2.29 8.95
C GLN A 61 -19.70 1.94 8.04
N TYR A 62 -18.50 2.24 8.51
CA TYR A 62 -17.23 1.99 7.80
C TYR A 62 -16.53 0.70 8.25
N ALA A 63 -17.23 -0.19 8.99
CA ALA A 63 -16.62 -1.38 9.58
C ALA A 63 -15.91 -2.27 8.56
N LYS A 64 -16.53 -2.52 7.40
CA LYS A 64 -15.95 -3.38 6.34
C LYS A 64 -14.67 -2.79 5.76
N GLU A 65 -14.67 -1.49 5.51
CA GLU A 65 -13.48 -0.78 4.99
C GLU A 65 -12.34 -0.81 6.02
N ARG A 66 -12.66 -0.55 7.29
CA ARG A 66 -11.68 -0.60 8.37
C ARG A 66 -11.12 -1.99 8.61
N ILE A 67 -11.96 -3.03 8.53
CA ILE A 67 -11.50 -4.43 8.60
C ILE A 67 -10.57 -4.76 7.44
N ALA A 68 -10.92 -4.40 6.22
CA ALA A 68 -10.07 -4.61 5.05
C ALA A 68 -8.70 -3.94 5.23
N ASN A 69 -8.67 -2.72 5.78
CA ASN A 69 -7.42 -2.03 6.10
C ASN A 69 -6.61 -2.74 7.21
N ILE A 70 -7.27 -3.36 8.20
CA ILE A 70 -6.58 -4.10 9.27
C ILE A 70 -5.98 -5.40 8.76
N ASP A 71 -6.70 -6.19 8.00
CA ASP A 71 -6.17 -7.44 7.44
C ASP A 71 -5.01 -7.16 6.51
N PHE A 72 -5.10 -6.07 5.76
CA PHE A 72 -4.02 -5.59 4.92
C PHE A 72 -2.81 -5.10 5.75
N VAL A 73 -3.04 -4.33 6.82
CA VAL A 73 -1.99 -3.92 7.76
C VAL A 73 -1.40 -5.11 8.50
N ARG A 74 -2.18 -6.16 8.81
CA ARG A 74 -1.65 -7.40 9.45
C ARG A 74 -0.76 -8.21 8.52
N ILE A 75 -1.09 -8.29 7.23
CA ILE A 75 -0.21 -8.92 6.23
C ILE A 75 1.13 -8.17 6.18
N LEU A 76 1.11 -6.84 6.36
CA LEU A 76 2.30 -5.99 6.37
C LEU A 76 2.93 -5.82 7.76
N ALA A 77 2.26 -6.21 8.84
CA ALA A 77 2.81 -6.15 10.21
C ALA A 77 3.71 -7.35 10.56
N CYS A 78 3.84 -8.34 9.68
CA CYS A 78 4.93 -9.30 9.73
C CYS A 78 6.24 -8.53 9.58
N ASN A 79 7.29 -8.88 10.34
CA ASN A 79 8.61 -8.24 10.30
C ASN A 79 9.25 -8.38 8.90
N GLN A 80 8.77 -7.58 7.96
CA GLN A 80 9.27 -7.58 6.59
C GLN A 80 10.54 -6.76 6.53
N THR A 81 11.55 -7.34 5.94
CA THR A 81 12.79 -6.63 5.63
C THR A 81 12.57 -5.65 4.46
N VAL A 82 13.40 -4.62 4.38
CA VAL A 82 13.45 -3.72 3.21
C VAL A 82 13.59 -4.53 1.92
N SER A 83 14.40 -5.60 1.95
CA SER A 83 14.61 -6.51 0.81
C SER A 83 13.31 -7.14 0.31
N GLU A 84 12.51 -7.72 1.21
CA GLU A 84 11.23 -8.36 0.86
C GLU A 84 10.21 -7.36 0.31
N LEU A 85 10.20 -6.12 0.83
CA LEU A 85 9.34 -5.06 0.30
C LEU A 85 9.76 -4.64 -1.11
N LEU A 86 11.06 -4.55 -1.38
CA LEU A 86 11.59 -4.27 -2.71
C LEU A 86 11.34 -5.41 -3.70
N GLU A 87 11.50 -6.67 -3.27
CA GLU A 87 11.16 -7.85 -4.06
C GLU A 87 9.67 -7.87 -4.44
N THR A 88 8.80 -7.46 -3.51
CA THR A 88 7.37 -7.30 -3.78
C THR A 88 7.12 -6.30 -4.92
N ARG A 89 7.84 -5.18 -4.94
CA ARG A 89 7.75 -4.19 -6.01
C ARG A 89 8.20 -4.76 -7.36
N ILE A 90 9.31 -5.50 -7.38
CA ILE A 90 9.83 -6.17 -8.60
C ILE A 90 8.82 -7.14 -9.20
N VAL A 91 7.99 -7.78 -8.38
CA VAL A 91 6.94 -8.71 -8.85
C VAL A 91 5.71 -7.96 -9.37
N ILE A 92 5.30 -6.88 -8.72
CA ILE A 92 4.00 -6.24 -8.97
C ILE A 92 4.10 -5.11 -10.01
N GLU A 93 5.06 -4.20 -9.88
CA GLU A 93 5.10 -2.97 -10.66
C GLU A 93 5.33 -3.17 -12.16
N PRO A 94 6.14 -4.14 -12.62
CA PRO A 94 6.26 -4.40 -14.06
C PRO A 94 4.94 -4.78 -14.73
N GLY A 95 4.11 -5.57 -14.03
CA GLY A 95 2.77 -5.91 -14.53
C GLY A 95 1.84 -4.70 -14.55
N LEU A 96 1.93 -3.81 -13.58
CA LEU A 96 1.17 -2.55 -13.56
C LEU A 96 1.61 -1.61 -14.68
N ALA A 97 2.90 -1.52 -14.99
CA ALA A 97 3.42 -0.73 -16.11
C ALA A 97 2.92 -1.28 -17.47
N GLU A 98 2.86 -2.60 -17.64
CA GLU A 98 2.27 -3.24 -18.82
C GLU A 98 0.80 -2.87 -18.98
N PHE A 99 0.00 -2.90 -17.92
CA PHE A 99 -1.40 -2.48 -17.95
C PHE A 99 -1.55 -0.97 -18.15
N ALA A 100 -0.66 -0.15 -17.56
CA ALA A 100 -0.65 1.29 -17.77
C ALA A 100 -0.48 1.63 -19.25
N ALA A 101 0.45 0.98 -19.96
CA ALA A 101 0.62 1.18 -21.41
C ALA A 101 -0.67 0.86 -22.19
N GLN A 102 -1.44 -0.15 -21.78
CA GLN A 102 -2.67 -0.55 -22.44
C GLN A 102 -3.85 0.39 -22.14
N ARG A 103 -3.94 0.94 -20.93
CA ARG A 103 -5.16 1.55 -20.38
C ARG A 103 -5.04 3.04 -20.09
N ARG A 104 -3.83 3.59 -20.06
CA ARG A 104 -3.55 4.99 -19.70
C ARG A 104 -4.43 5.98 -20.45
N THR A 105 -4.80 7.06 -19.79
CA THR A 105 -5.45 8.25 -20.35
C THR A 105 -4.40 9.31 -20.70
N ALA A 106 -4.83 10.41 -21.32
CA ALA A 106 -3.96 11.57 -21.51
C ALA A 106 -3.56 12.22 -20.19
N GLU A 107 -4.49 12.29 -19.23
CA GLU A 107 -4.26 12.84 -17.90
C GLU A 107 -3.19 12.02 -17.11
N ASP A 108 -3.22 10.70 -17.22
CA ASP A 108 -2.19 9.85 -16.60
C ASP A 108 -0.78 10.19 -17.13
N ILE A 109 -0.66 10.43 -18.44
CA ILE A 109 0.62 10.82 -19.06
C ILE A 109 1.08 12.19 -18.57
N GLU A 110 0.17 13.15 -18.47
CA GLU A 110 0.48 14.48 -17.93
C GLU A 110 0.99 14.40 -16.49
N MET A 111 0.34 13.58 -15.65
CA MET A 111 0.78 13.35 -14.26
C MET A 111 2.18 12.73 -14.19
N MET A 112 2.49 11.75 -15.03
CA MET A 112 3.81 11.12 -15.09
C MET A 112 4.90 12.13 -15.46
N TRP A 113 4.67 12.96 -16.48
CA TRP A 113 5.63 13.99 -16.90
C TRP A 113 5.78 15.11 -15.88
N ALA A 114 4.69 15.51 -15.21
CA ALA A 114 4.73 16.50 -14.14
C ALA A 114 5.60 16.02 -12.96
N ASP A 115 5.48 14.74 -12.58
CA ASP A 115 6.28 14.15 -11.53
C ASP A 115 7.76 14.11 -11.89
N VAL A 116 8.10 13.63 -13.09
CA VAL A 116 9.49 13.65 -13.59
C VAL A 116 10.05 15.08 -13.64
N GLY A 117 9.25 16.07 -14.03
CA GLY A 117 9.63 17.47 -13.98
C GLY A 117 9.95 17.97 -12.57
N ASN A 118 9.16 17.56 -11.59
CA ASN A 118 9.42 17.86 -10.16
C ASN A 118 10.70 17.18 -9.66
N MET A 119 10.95 15.94 -10.04
CA MET A 119 12.19 15.23 -9.71
C MET A 119 13.45 15.97 -10.22
N MET A 120 13.38 16.53 -11.42
CA MET A 120 14.48 17.33 -12.01
C MET A 120 14.77 18.62 -11.26
N GLN A 121 13.78 19.19 -10.56
CA GLN A 121 13.91 20.45 -9.83
C GLN A 121 14.27 20.26 -8.35
N ASN A 122 13.94 19.11 -7.76
CA ASN A 122 13.99 18.89 -6.31
C ASN A 122 14.66 17.57 -5.94
N TYR A 123 15.95 17.41 -6.26
CA TYR A 123 16.69 16.18 -5.97
C TYR A 123 16.70 15.77 -4.49
N ASP A 124 16.64 16.70 -3.56
CA ASP A 124 16.63 16.41 -2.12
C ASP A 124 15.31 15.81 -1.66
N ASP A 125 14.20 16.18 -2.26
CA ASP A 125 12.90 15.59 -1.98
C ASP A 125 12.81 14.18 -2.56
N GLU A 126 13.42 13.94 -3.72
CA GLU A 126 13.49 12.62 -4.35
C GLU A 126 14.34 11.62 -3.56
N ARG A 127 15.42 12.06 -2.93
CA ARG A 127 16.17 11.21 -2.00
C ARG A 127 15.31 10.69 -0.87
N ARG A 128 14.26 11.44 -0.47
CA ARG A 128 13.38 11.09 0.63
C ARG A 128 12.13 10.33 0.20
N ASN A 129 11.65 10.52 -1.02
CA ASN A 129 10.32 10.01 -1.43
C ASN A 129 10.24 9.63 -2.91
N ASN A 130 10.89 8.53 -3.28
CA ASN A 130 10.86 7.97 -4.65
C ASN A 130 9.58 7.14 -4.92
N SER A 131 8.45 7.46 -4.30
CA SER A 131 7.23 6.64 -4.45
C SER A 131 6.23 7.20 -5.44
N ALA A 132 6.28 8.52 -5.72
CA ALA A 132 5.23 9.20 -6.47
C ALA A 132 5.11 8.68 -7.90
N PHE A 133 6.19 8.61 -8.66
CA PHE A 133 6.22 8.07 -10.01
C PHE A 133 5.57 6.68 -10.12
N HIS A 134 6.03 5.77 -9.26
CA HIS A 134 5.56 4.39 -9.25
C HIS A 134 4.06 4.28 -8.95
N LEU A 135 3.55 5.10 -8.03
CA LEU A 135 2.13 5.15 -7.72
C LEU A 135 1.29 5.74 -8.86
N ILE A 136 1.81 6.75 -9.57
CA ILE A 136 1.15 7.31 -10.75
C ILE A 136 1.06 6.25 -11.84
N VAL A 137 2.16 5.55 -12.17
CA VAL A 137 2.15 4.42 -13.12
C VAL A 137 1.19 3.32 -12.68
N ALA A 138 1.19 2.98 -11.39
CA ALA A 138 0.29 1.96 -10.86
C ALA A 138 -1.19 2.37 -11.02
N ARG A 139 -1.54 3.62 -10.77
CA ARG A 139 -2.91 4.15 -10.95
C ARG A 139 -3.31 4.18 -12.43
N ALA A 140 -2.39 4.54 -13.32
CA ALA A 140 -2.59 4.50 -14.78
C ALA A 140 -2.84 3.08 -15.33
N SER A 141 -2.55 2.04 -14.55
CA SER A 141 -2.97 0.67 -14.88
C SER A 141 -4.48 0.47 -14.83
N HIS A 142 -5.22 1.40 -14.20
CA HIS A 142 -6.65 1.31 -13.91
C HIS A 142 -7.07 -0.02 -13.27
N CYS A 143 -6.16 -0.62 -12.49
CA CYS A 143 -6.45 -1.76 -11.61
C CYS A 143 -6.92 -1.24 -10.25
N SER A 144 -8.04 -1.75 -9.75
CA SER A 144 -8.64 -1.25 -8.50
C SER A 144 -7.94 -1.74 -7.23
N VAL A 145 -7.18 -2.82 -7.29
CA VAL A 145 -6.63 -3.52 -6.11
C VAL A 145 -5.13 -3.26 -5.92
N LEU A 146 -4.32 -3.54 -6.94
CA LEU A 146 -2.86 -3.53 -6.81
C LEU A 146 -2.26 -2.15 -6.50
N PRO A 147 -2.76 -1.02 -7.01
CA PRO A 147 -2.25 0.30 -6.61
C PRO A 147 -2.41 0.59 -5.11
N GLN A 148 -3.52 0.18 -4.50
CA GLN A 148 -3.76 0.34 -3.05
C GLN A 148 -2.79 -0.54 -2.23
N TYR A 149 -2.51 -1.76 -2.73
CA TYR A 149 -1.50 -2.62 -2.13
C TYR A 149 -0.11 -1.97 -2.20
N LEU A 150 0.27 -1.45 -3.36
CA LEU A 150 1.56 -0.78 -3.56
C LEU A 150 1.72 0.46 -2.66
N GLU A 151 0.67 1.27 -2.47
CA GLU A 151 0.68 2.39 -1.51
C GLU A 151 1.06 1.94 -0.09
N THR A 152 0.60 0.77 0.32
CA THR A 152 0.94 0.26 1.65
C THR A 152 2.37 -0.26 1.72
N VAL A 153 2.88 -0.87 0.64
CA VAL A 153 4.31 -1.25 0.53
C VAL A 153 5.19 0.00 0.66
N PHE A 154 4.85 1.11 -0.02
CA PHE A 154 5.60 2.37 0.09
C PHE A 154 5.53 2.99 1.48
N LYS A 155 4.35 3.01 2.10
CA LYS A 155 4.22 3.46 3.50
C LYS A 155 5.13 2.66 4.41
N ARG A 156 5.21 1.34 4.22
CA ARG A 156 6.09 0.49 5.03
C ARG A 156 7.57 0.79 4.79
N LEU A 157 7.98 0.97 3.54
CA LEU A 157 9.34 1.41 3.20
C LEU A 157 9.69 2.74 3.87
N GLN A 158 8.78 3.70 3.89
CA GLN A 158 8.97 5.01 4.51
C GLN A 158 9.21 4.93 6.03
N TYR A 159 8.63 3.94 6.72
CA TYR A 159 8.83 3.71 8.16
C TYR A 159 9.96 2.72 8.48
N SER A 160 10.71 2.27 7.49
CA SER A 160 11.87 1.38 7.63
C SER A 160 13.17 2.16 7.44
N ASP A 161 14.30 1.47 7.56
CA ASP A 161 15.64 2.03 7.30
C ASP A 161 15.88 2.36 5.81
N TYR A 162 14.85 2.23 4.96
CA TYR A 162 14.95 2.56 3.52
C TYR A 162 15.35 4.02 3.28
N GLY A 163 14.88 4.94 4.13
CA GLY A 163 15.25 6.34 4.08
C GLY A 163 16.75 6.58 4.25
N ASP A 164 17.42 5.78 5.07
CA ASP A 164 18.87 5.87 5.28
C ASP A 164 19.65 5.47 4.04
N PHE A 165 19.15 4.49 3.25
CA PHE A 165 19.76 4.10 1.98
C PHE A 165 19.53 5.15 0.90
N THR A 166 18.33 5.70 0.82
CA THR A 166 17.98 6.70 -0.19
C THR A 166 18.72 8.01 0.00
N SER A 167 19.03 8.39 1.25
CA SER A 167 19.81 9.58 1.58
C SER A 167 21.27 9.50 1.06
N GLN A 168 21.78 8.30 0.78
CA GLN A 168 23.13 8.07 0.25
C GLN A 168 23.22 8.14 -1.28
N LEU A 169 22.09 8.32 -1.97
CA LEU A 169 22.06 8.45 -3.42
C LEU A 169 22.80 9.72 -3.87
N THR A 170 23.61 9.57 -4.90
CA THR A 170 24.28 10.68 -5.56
C THR A 170 23.36 11.34 -6.58
N ASP A 171 23.61 12.60 -6.93
CA ASP A 171 22.89 13.29 -8.00
C ASP A 171 22.94 12.52 -9.32
N ARG A 172 24.07 11.86 -9.60
CA ARG A 172 24.20 10.99 -10.77
C ARG A 172 23.25 9.80 -10.73
N SER A 173 23.03 9.21 -9.56
CA SER A 173 22.09 8.10 -9.39
C SER A 173 20.67 8.57 -9.66
N ILE A 174 20.29 9.74 -9.14
CA ILE A 174 18.96 10.34 -9.35
C ILE A 174 18.76 10.72 -10.83
N GLN A 175 19.75 11.30 -11.48
CA GLN A 175 19.69 11.58 -12.92
C GLN A 175 19.50 10.32 -13.78
N ASN A 176 20.10 9.20 -13.38
CA ASN A 176 19.89 7.93 -14.07
C ASN A 176 18.46 7.42 -13.86
N GLU A 177 17.91 7.51 -12.64
CA GLU A 177 16.52 7.15 -12.35
C GLU A 177 15.55 7.98 -13.18
N ILE A 178 15.75 9.28 -13.26
CA ILE A 178 14.93 10.18 -14.10
C ILE A 178 14.92 9.70 -15.56
N LYS A 179 16.08 9.36 -16.12
CA LYS A 179 16.17 8.83 -17.49
C LYS A 179 15.47 7.48 -17.66
N GLU A 180 15.54 6.62 -16.65
CA GLU A 180 14.81 5.35 -16.66
C GLU A 180 13.29 5.60 -16.62
N HIS A 181 12.81 6.51 -15.77
CA HIS A 181 11.40 6.89 -15.71
C HIS A 181 10.92 7.48 -17.05
N GLN A 182 11.68 8.36 -17.67
CA GLN A 182 11.35 8.92 -18.99
C GLN A 182 11.14 7.82 -20.05
N LYS A 183 12.04 6.84 -20.11
CA LYS A 183 11.91 5.71 -21.04
C LYS A 183 10.67 4.85 -20.76
N ILE A 184 10.33 4.67 -19.49
CA ILE A 184 9.10 3.94 -19.10
C ILE A 184 7.86 4.72 -19.59
N ILE A 185 7.85 6.05 -19.42
CA ILE A 185 6.74 6.91 -19.91
C ILE A 185 6.63 6.80 -21.44
N GLU A 186 7.75 6.86 -22.17
CA GLU A 186 7.76 6.73 -23.65
C GLU A 186 7.11 5.41 -24.08
N CYS A 187 7.48 4.27 -23.48
CA CYS A 187 6.82 2.99 -23.75
C CYS A 187 5.32 3.01 -23.41
N ILE A 188 4.92 3.67 -22.31
CA ILE A 188 3.51 3.81 -21.94
C ILE A 188 2.75 4.67 -22.96
N ILE A 189 3.34 5.76 -23.47
CA ILE A 189 2.78 6.61 -24.51
C ILE A 189 2.57 5.80 -25.80
N ASP A 190 3.58 5.03 -26.21
CA ASP A 190 3.58 4.24 -27.44
C ASP A 190 2.72 2.97 -27.34
N ARG A 191 2.09 2.72 -26.17
CA ARG A 191 1.34 1.49 -25.86
C ARG A 191 2.18 0.22 -25.98
N ASP A 192 3.51 0.34 -25.82
CA ASP A 192 4.41 -0.81 -25.73
C ASP A 192 4.41 -1.38 -24.30
N GLY A 193 3.42 -2.22 -24.02
CA GLY A 193 3.28 -2.86 -22.70
C GLY A 193 4.46 -3.76 -22.36
N LYS A 194 5.05 -4.45 -23.33
CA LYS A 194 6.23 -5.31 -23.09
C LYS A 194 7.48 -4.49 -22.77
N GLY A 195 7.70 -3.40 -23.50
CA GLY A 195 8.77 -2.45 -23.24
C GLY A 195 8.63 -1.82 -21.85
N ALA A 196 7.46 -1.28 -21.52
CA ALA A 196 7.17 -0.69 -20.22
C ALA A 196 7.42 -1.68 -19.07
N LYS A 197 6.96 -2.92 -19.19
CA LYS A 197 7.20 -4.02 -18.24
C LYS A 197 8.68 -4.28 -18.03
N ASN A 198 9.42 -4.46 -19.10
CA ASN A 198 10.84 -4.78 -19.07
C ASN A 198 11.66 -3.65 -18.46
N LEU A 199 11.39 -2.40 -18.85
CA LEU A 199 12.09 -1.24 -18.32
C LEU A 199 11.79 -1.03 -16.83
N MET A 200 10.54 -1.18 -16.40
CA MET A 200 10.17 -1.11 -14.98
C MET A 200 10.87 -2.21 -14.17
N TYR A 201 10.92 -3.44 -14.68
CA TYR A 201 11.64 -4.54 -14.04
C TYR A 201 13.13 -4.22 -13.88
N GLN A 202 13.80 -3.77 -14.94
CA GLN A 202 15.21 -3.42 -14.90
C GLN A 202 15.49 -2.28 -13.92
N HIS A 203 14.66 -1.23 -13.94
CA HIS A 203 14.74 -0.11 -13.03
C HIS A 203 14.70 -0.57 -11.55
N LEU A 204 13.73 -1.42 -11.21
CA LEU A 204 13.57 -1.91 -9.84
C LEU A 204 14.70 -2.86 -9.41
N VAL A 205 15.19 -3.72 -10.31
CA VAL A 205 16.33 -4.59 -10.03
C VAL A 205 17.62 -3.78 -9.84
N ASN A 206 17.83 -2.75 -10.64
CA ASN A 206 18.96 -1.83 -10.48
C ASN A 206 18.92 -1.18 -9.09
N ARG A 207 17.74 -0.70 -8.69
CA ARG A 207 17.53 -0.10 -7.37
C ARG A 207 17.76 -1.09 -6.24
N TYR A 208 17.22 -2.30 -6.36
CA TYR A 208 17.42 -3.39 -5.40
C TYR A 208 18.92 -3.70 -5.20
N ASN A 209 19.65 -3.90 -6.28
CA ASN A 209 21.08 -4.22 -6.24
C ASN A 209 21.90 -3.08 -5.62
N LEU A 210 21.55 -1.83 -5.92
CA LEU A 210 22.20 -0.67 -5.32
C LEU A 210 22.04 -0.66 -3.80
N ILE A 211 20.82 -0.92 -3.30
CA ILE A 211 20.53 -0.97 -1.86
C ILE A 211 21.25 -2.15 -1.19
N GLN A 212 21.29 -3.32 -1.83
CA GLN A 212 22.02 -4.47 -1.30
C GLN A 212 23.55 -4.18 -1.19
N SER A 213 24.11 -3.40 -2.11
CA SER A 213 25.54 -3.01 -2.04
C SER A 213 25.87 -2.17 -0.80
N PHE A 214 24.94 -1.34 -0.33
CA PHE A 214 25.10 -0.57 0.92
C PHE A 214 25.04 -1.45 2.18
N ASN A 215 24.27 -2.54 2.15
CA ASN A 215 24.18 -3.49 3.27
C ASN A 215 25.44 -4.36 3.41
N ASN A 216 26.06 -4.75 2.29
CA ASN A 216 27.22 -5.62 2.30
C ASN A 216 28.54 -4.88 2.56
N GLY A 217 28.52 -3.55 2.61
CA GLY A 217 29.67 -2.70 2.91
C GLY A 217 29.82 -2.31 4.39
N LYS A 218 28.91 -2.78 5.25
CA LYS A 218 28.95 -2.65 6.71
C LYS A 218 29.38 -3.98 7.32
#